data_023def2045fbc9f0a9195f9d4f556098
#
_entry.id   023def2045fbc9f0a9195f9d4f556098
#
_cell.length_a   1.000
_cell.length_b   1.000
_cell.length_c   1.000
_cell.angle_alpha   90.00
_cell.angle_beta   90.00
_cell.angle_gamma   90.00
#
_symmetry.space_group_name_H-M   'P 1'
#
loop_
_entity.id
_entity.type
_entity.pdbx_description
1 polymer ?
#
loop_
_entity_poly.entity_id
_entity_poly.type
_entity_poly.pdbx_seq_one_letter_code
_entity_poly.pdbx_strand_id
1 'polypeptide(L)' 'MVNISISYNRLWKLLVDKKMSKADLRRAAEISPNTMTKLRRDEEVSMAVLKRICEYLECNIGDICDFVPVPNEEVDA' A
#
# COMPACT_ATOMS: atom_id res chain seq x y z
N MET A 1 18.42 1.55 -17.22
CA MET A 1 17.46 0.82 -16.38
C MET A 1 16.83 1.82 -15.41
N VAL A 2 15.52 1.79 -15.27
CA VAL A 2 14.83 2.70 -14.33
C VAL A 2 14.74 2.05 -12.97
N ASN A 3 14.81 2.87 -11.93
CA ASN A 3 14.50 2.42 -10.59
C ASN A 3 12.99 2.44 -10.39
N ILE A 4 12.51 1.46 -9.66
CA ILE A 4 11.08 1.29 -9.44
C ILE A 4 10.84 1.25 -7.93
N SER A 5 9.83 1.95 -7.50
CA SER A 5 9.38 1.95 -6.11
C SER A 5 7.93 1.49 -6.05
N ILE A 6 7.52 0.99 -4.90
CA ILE A 6 6.12 0.61 -4.72
C ILE A 6 5.32 1.82 -4.25
N SER A 7 4.08 1.90 -4.67
CA SER A 7 3.15 2.95 -4.25
C SER A 7 1.83 2.31 -3.81
N TYR A 8 1.27 2.82 -2.72
CA TYR A 8 -0.03 2.37 -2.22
C TYR A 8 -1.11 3.44 -2.40
N ASN A 9 -0.88 4.39 -3.32
CA ASN A 9 -1.85 5.46 -3.55
C ASN A 9 -3.22 4.90 -3.93
N ARG A 10 -3.25 3.81 -4.68
CA ARG A 10 -4.51 3.19 -5.07
C ARG A 10 -5.28 2.68 -3.86
N LEU A 11 -4.56 2.15 -2.87
CA LEU A 11 -5.18 1.69 -1.63
C LEU A 11 -5.86 2.86 -0.90
N TRP A 12 -5.15 3.99 -0.78
CA TRP A 12 -5.70 5.14 -0.08
C TRP A 12 -6.94 5.70 -0.78
N LYS A 13 -6.92 5.74 -2.10
CA LYS A 13 -8.09 6.17 -2.88
C LYS A 13 -9.26 5.22 -2.68
N LEU A 14 -8.98 3.92 -2.66
CA LEU A 14 -10.03 2.91 -2.46
C LEU A 14 -10.66 3.07 -1.08
N LEU A 15 -9.86 3.35 -0.05
CA LEU A 15 -10.41 3.58 1.29
C LEU A 15 -11.31 4.81 1.31
N VAL A 16 -10.91 5.89 0.63
CA VAL A 16 -11.75 7.09 0.54
C VAL A 16 -13.09 6.74 -0.12
N ASP A 17 -13.04 5.98 -1.21
CA ASP A 17 -14.27 5.56 -1.91
C ASP A 17 -15.18 4.72 -1.03
N LYS A 18 -14.59 3.91 -0.15
CA LYS A 18 -15.33 3.05 0.77
C LYS A 18 -15.65 3.74 2.09
N LYS A 19 -15.26 5.00 2.24
CA LYS A 19 -15.47 5.79 3.46
C LYS A 19 -14.86 5.14 4.68
N MET A 20 -13.66 4.58 4.52
CA MET A 20 -12.91 3.94 5.60
C MET A 20 -11.68 4.77 5.94
N SER A 21 -11.34 4.83 7.22
CA SER A 21 -10.07 5.41 7.65
C SER A 21 -8.96 4.35 7.58
N LYS A 22 -7.71 4.82 7.62
CA LYS A 22 -6.57 3.91 7.69
C LYS A 22 -6.62 3.08 8.97
N ALA A 23 -7.10 3.67 10.07
CA ALA A 23 -7.25 2.94 11.32
C ALA A 23 -8.30 1.84 11.22
N ASP A 24 -9.39 2.10 10.49
CA ASP A 24 -10.41 1.07 10.24
C ASP A 24 -9.81 -0.12 9.49
N LEU A 25 -9.02 0.16 8.46
CA LEU A 25 -8.38 -0.90 7.70
C LEU A 25 -7.42 -1.69 8.57
N ARG A 26 -6.61 -1.01 9.39
CA ARG A 26 -5.65 -1.66 10.27
C ARG A 26 -6.32 -2.68 11.18
N ARG A 27 -7.44 -2.27 11.78
CA ARG A 27 -8.17 -3.16 12.70
C ARG A 27 -8.82 -4.31 11.95
N ALA A 28 -9.46 -4.00 10.82
CA ALA A 28 -10.22 -5.01 10.07
C ALA A 28 -9.33 -6.08 9.45
N ALA A 29 -8.18 -5.68 8.92
CA ALA A 29 -7.24 -6.60 8.27
C ALA A 29 -6.17 -7.11 9.25
N GLU A 30 -6.27 -6.75 10.53
CA GLU A 30 -5.33 -7.17 11.56
C GLU A 30 -3.88 -6.84 11.20
N ILE A 31 -3.66 -5.60 10.80
CA ILE A 31 -2.34 -5.13 10.41
C ILE A 31 -1.66 -4.52 11.64
N SER A 32 -0.39 -4.90 11.87
CA SER A 32 0.36 -4.34 13.00
C SER A 32 0.65 -2.85 12.76
N PRO A 33 0.86 -2.07 13.84
CA PRO A 33 1.22 -0.66 13.68
C PRO A 33 2.49 -0.45 12.85
N ASN A 34 3.49 -1.32 13.00
CA ASN A 34 4.72 -1.25 12.21
C ASN A 34 4.44 -1.42 10.72
N THR A 35 3.63 -2.41 10.38
CA THR A 35 3.29 -2.67 8.98
C THR A 35 2.48 -1.51 8.41
N MET A 36 1.57 -0.95 9.21
CA MET A 36 0.79 0.21 8.77
C MET A 36 1.69 1.41 8.49
N THR A 37 2.73 1.60 9.30
CA THR A 37 3.71 2.65 9.06
C THR A 37 4.44 2.44 7.74
N LYS A 38 4.80 1.20 7.43
CA LYS A 38 5.45 0.88 6.15
C LYS A 38 4.53 1.19 4.97
N LEU A 39 3.26 0.85 5.09
CA LEU A 39 2.29 1.16 4.04
C LEU A 39 2.21 2.68 3.80
N ARG A 40 2.19 3.47 4.87
CA ARG A 40 2.12 4.92 4.74
C ARG A 40 3.39 5.52 4.11
N ARG A 41 4.52 4.82 4.21
CA ARG A 41 5.79 5.28 3.67
C ARG A 41 6.11 4.68 2.31
N ASP A 42 5.18 3.95 1.72
CA ASP A 42 5.40 3.24 0.46
C ASP A 42 6.58 2.28 0.55
N GLU A 43 6.68 1.57 1.68
CA GLU A 43 7.69 0.54 1.87
C GLU A 43 7.09 -0.84 1.64
N GLU A 44 7.96 -1.81 1.35
CA GLU A 44 7.50 -3.16 1.08
C GLU A 44 6.93 -3.81 2.33
N VAL A 45 5.85 -4.53 2.15
CA VAL A 45 5.23 -5.35 3.20
C VAL A 45 5.05 -6.77 2.68
N SER A 46 4.75 -7.71 3.56
CA SER A 46 4.63 -9.10 3.16
C SER A 46 3.42 -9.32 2.26
N MET A 47 3.52 -10.33 1.41
CA MET A 47 2.38 -10.73 0.59
C MET A 47 1.19 -11.16 1.45
N ALA A 48 1.46 -11.74 2.62
CA ALA A 48 0.38 -12.14 3.52
C ALA A 48 -0.46 -10.94 3.96
N VAL A 49 0.19 -9.80 4.23
CA VAL A 49 -0.52 -8.57 4.58
C VAL A 49 -1.35 -8.08 3.41
N LEU A 50 -0.75 -8.05 2.22
CA LEU A 50 -1.46 -7.59 1.02
C LEU A 50 -2.66 -8.48 0.72
N LYS A 51 -2.50 -9.78 0.92
CA LYS A 51 -3.59 -10.74 0.73
C LYS A 51 -4.76 -10.44 1.69
N ARG A 52 -4.46 -10.20 2.97
CA ARG A 52 -5.51 -9.87 3.93
C ARG A 52 -6.24 -8.58 3.58
N ILE A 53 -5.51 -7.58 3.11
CA ILE A 53 -6.13 -6.33 2.67
C ILE A 53 -7.09 -6.59 1.51
N CYS A 54 -6.62 -7.35 0.50
CA CYS A 54 -7.44 -7.66 -0.66
C CYS A 54 -8.68 -8.48 -0.27
N GLU A 55 -8.50 -9.42 0.64
CA GLU A 55 -9.63 -10.23 1.11
C GLU A 55 -10.69 -9.36 1.79
N TYR A 56 -10.25 -8.46 2.65
CA TYR A 56 -11.18 -7.59 3.36
C TYR A 56 -11.88 -6.61 2.43
N LEU A 57 -11.14 -6.01 1.51
CA LEU A 57 -11.70 -5.01 0.59
C LEU A 57 -12.34 -5.64 -0.65
N GLU A 58 -12.24 -6.96 -0.79
CA GLU A 58 -12.78 -7.72 -1.93
C GLU A 58 -12.27 -7.14 -3.25
N CYS A 59 -10.95 -7.03 -3.36
CA CYS A 59 -10.32 -6.47 -4.54
C CYS A 59 -9.07 -7.26 -4.89
N ASN A 60 -8.42 -6.87 -5.97
CA ASN A 60 -7.20 -7.52 -6.45
C ASN A 60 -5.99 -6.68 -6.05
N ILE A 61 -4.80 -7.29 -6.08
CA ILE A 61 -3.58 -6.61 -5.68
C ILE A 61 -3.31 -5.35 -6.52
N GLY A 62 -3.64 -5.38 -7.80
CA GLY A 62 -3.49 -4.20 -8.65
C GLY A 62 -4.40 -3.04 -8.29
N ASP A 63 -5.40 -3.27 -7.44
CA ASP A 63 -6.30 -2.21 -6.97
C ASP A 63 -5.74 -1.49 -5.77
N ILE A 64 -4.69 -2.01 -5.13
CA ILE A 64 -4.16 -1.44 -3.89
C ILE A 64 -2.71 -0.99 -4.01
N CYS A 65 -1.95 -1.47 -4.96
CA CYS A 65 -0.55 -1.08 -5.10
C CYS A 65 -0.14 -1.05 -6.56
N ASP A 66 0.99 -0.39 -6.79
CA ASP A 66 1.52 -0.19 -8.14
C ASP A 66 3.03 -0.02 -8.04
N PHE A 67 3.75 -0.32 -9.11
CA PHE A 67 5.17 -0.01 -9.21
C PHE A 67 5.30 1.25 -10.04
N VAL A 68 6.02 2.25 -9.50
CA VAL A 68 6.17 3.53 -10.16
C VAL A 68 7.64 3.85 -10.37
N PRO A 69 7.99 4.54 -11.45
CA PRO A 69 9.39 4.93 -11.67
C PRO A 69 9.83 5.97 -10.65
N VAL A 70 11.09 5.89 -10.24
CA VAL A 70 11.71 6.85 -9.34
C VAL A 70 12.56 7.79 -10.20
N PRO A 71 12.46 9.13 -10.00
CA PRO A 71 13.28 10.06 -10.76
C PRO A 71 14.77 9.79 -10.59
N ASN A 72 15.54 9.96 -11.69
CA ASN A 72 16.97 9.67 -11.68
C ASN A 72 17.76 10.54 -10.72
N GLU A 73 17.37 11.78 -10.55
CA GLU A 73 18.07 12.70 -9.66
C GLU A 73 18.07 12.24 -8.20
N GLU A 74 17.09 11.41 -7.83
CA GLU A 74 17.05 10.85 -6.47
C GLU A 74 18.12 9.80 -6.29
N VAL A 75 18.50 9.13 -7.35
CA VAL A 75 19.50 8.08 -7.30
C VAL A 75 20.88 8.67 -7.11
N ASP A 76 21.12 9.84 -7.65
CA ASP A 76 22.43 10.48 -7.62
C ASP A 76 22.73 11.18 -6.31
N ALA A 77 21.75 11.32 -5.48
CA ALA A 77 21.91 12.02 -4.23
C ALA A 77 22.88 11.33 -3.28
#